data_ef7c679098930798fc9fa48a67f725de
#
_entry.id   ef7c679098930798fc9fa48a67f725de
#
_cell.length_a   1.000
_cell.length_b   1.000
_cell.length_c   1.000
_cell.angle_alpha   90.00
_cell.angle_beta   90.00
_cell.angle_gamma   90.00
#
_symmetry.space_group_name_H-M   'P 1'
#
loop_
_entity.id
_entity.type
_entity.pdbx_description
1 polymer ?
#
loop_
_entity_poly.entity_id
_entity_poly.type
_entity_poly.pdbx_seq_one_letter_code
_entity_poly.pdbx_strand_id
1 'polypeptide(L)'
;MVPPIFKQEVLQKQFNQQGFVVVPFIEAADIITLNKIFDELHPVLPTKGGFVSGSYSNDFEYKKKASDTITEIFSKQYERLFQNYQTFGAAFLYKLPSQGSELGAHQDWTIVDEEKFVALNCWVPLTDMNETNGALHVLPGSQYSKHATLRAPTVPFFFS
;
A
#
# COMPACT_ATOMS: atom_id res chain seq x y z
N MET A 1 -21.95 -12.57 -0.86
CA MET A 1 -21.74 -11.17 -1.38
C MET A 1 -20.90 -10.45 -0.33
N VAL A 2 -19.71 -10.00 -0.70
CA VAL A 2 -18.84 -9.29 0.23
C VAL A 2 -19.51 -7.96 0.62
N PRO A 3 -19.55 -7.60 1.91
CA PRO A 3 -20.19 -6.36 2.34
C PRO A 3 -19.47 -5.11 1.78
N PRO A 4 -20.18 -4.00 1.62
CA PRO A 4 -19.57 -2.75 1.16
C PRO A 4 -18.53 -2.28 2.18
N ILE A 5 -17.41 -1.78 1.67
CA ILE A 5 -16.28 -1.27 2.48
C ILE A 5 -16.24 0.25 2.56
N PHE A 6 -16.69 0.95 1.51
CA PHE A 6 -16.77 2.41 1.51
C PHE A 6 -18.10 2.92 2.08
N LYS A 7 -18.03 3.99 2.86
CA LYS A 7 -19.24 4.69 3.37
C LYS A 7 -19.99 5.41 2.25
N GLN A 8 -19.29 5.88 1.22
CA GLN A 8 -19.88 6.57 0.09
C GLN A 8 -20.20 5.58 -1.03
N GLU A 9 -21.45 5.52 -1.44
CA GLU A 9 -21.93 4.61 -2.48
C GLU A 9 -21.20 4.81 -3.83
N VAL A 10 -20.89 6.05 -4.18
CA VAL A 10 -20.16 6.36 -5.41
C VAL A 10 -18.78 5.73 -5.44
N LEU A 11 -18.04 5.78 -4.32
CA LEU A 11 -16.72 5.15 -4.20
C LEU A 11 -16.83 3.63 -4.21
N GLN A 12 -17.84 3.08 -3.53
CA GLN A 12 -18.10 1.64 -3.55
C GLN A 12 -18.40 1.15 -4.97
N LYS A 13 -19.21 1.88 -5.73
CA LYS A 13 -19.52 1.53 -7.12
C LYS A 13 -18.29 1.57 -8.02
N GLN A 14 -17.47 2.63 -7.89
CA GLN A 14 -16.22 2.74 -8.62
C GLN A 14 -15.25 1.60 -8.28
N PHE A 15 -15.09 1.32 -6.98
CA PHE A 15 -14.25 0.24 -6.51
C PHE A 15 -14.70 -1.12 -7.05
N ASN A 16 -16.00 -1.40 -7.00
CA ASN A 16 -16.55 -2.65 -7.55
C ASN A 16 -16.27 -2.79 -9.05
N GLN A 17 -16.32 -1.71 -9.80
CA GLN A 17 -16.08 -1.74 -11.25
C GLN A 17 -14.61 -1.84 -11.63
N GLN A 18 -13.75 -1.09 -10.93
CA GLN A 18 -12.37 -0.88 -11.35
C GLN A 18 -11.34 -1.63 -10.49
N GLY A 19 -11.71 -2.00 -9.25
CA GLY A 19 -10.78 -2.60 -8.27
C GLY A 19 -9.97 -1.57 -7.48
N PHE A 20 -10.11 -0.28 -7.79
CA PHE A 20 -9.44 0.81 -7.08
C PHE A 20 -10.27 2.09 -7.11
N VAL A 21 -9.91 3.02 -6.21
CA VAL A 21 -10.39 4.40 -6.21
C VAL A 21 -9.21 5.34 -5.94
N VAL A 22 -9.27 6.55 -6.48
CA VAL A 22 -8.32 7.62 -6.18
C VAL A 22 -9.08 8.75 -5.50
N VAL A 23 -8.64 9.12 -4.30
CA VAL A 23 -9.30 10.14 -3.47
C VAL A 23 -8.27 11.05 -2.81
N PRO A 24 -8.60 12.31 -2.50
CA PRO A 24 -7.81 13.10 -1.56
C PRO A 24 -7.76 12.37 -0.22
N PHE A 25 -6.55 12.11 0.31
CA PHE A 25 -6.38 11.23 1.44
C PHE A 25 -5.75 11.91 2.65
N ILE A 26 -4.60 12.57 2.49
CA ILE A 26 -3.91 13.28 3.57
C ILE A 26 -3.56 14.69 3.16
N GLU A 27 -3.29 15.54 4.14
CA GLU A 27 -2.93 16.95 3.95
C GLU A 27 -1.41 17.12 3.75
N ALA A 28 -0.99 18.26 3.22
CA ALA A 28 0.43 18.56 3.02
C ALA A 28 1.25 18.48 4.33
N ALA A 29 0.66 18.87 5.46
CA ALA A 29 1.29 18.77 6.77
C ALA A 29 1.59 17.32 7.18
N ASP A 30 0.70 16.39 6.83
CA ASP A 30 0.88 14.95 7.08
C ASP A 30 2.03 14.40 6.25
N ILE A 31 2.13 14.83 4.98
CA ILE A 31 3.24 14.45 4.08
C ILE A 31 4.58 14.92 4.65
N ILE A 32 4.65 16.16 5.15
CA ILE A 32 5.87 16.68 5.79
C ILE A 32 6.24 15.85 7.01
N THR A 33 5.25 15.51 7.84
CA THR A 33 5.45 14.69 9.04
C THR A 33 5.94 13.29 8.68
N LEU A 34 5.32 12.65 7.70
CA LEU A 34 5.72 11.31 7.24
C LEU A 34 7.11 11.28 6.63
N ASN A 35 7.48 12.30 5.83
CA ASN A 35 8.83 12.41 5.29
C ASN A 35 9.87 12.58 6.42
N LYS A 36 9.60 13.42 7.43
CA LYS A 36 10.48 13.56 8.58
C LYS A 36 10.69 12.23 9.31
N ILE A 37 9.62 11.49 9.56
CA ILE A 37 9.72 10.16 10.20
C ILE A 37 10.46 9.17 9.31
N PHE A 38 10.23 9.22 7.99
CA PHE A 38 11.00 8.41 7.05
C PHE A 38 12.50 8.69 7.16
N ASP A 39 12.93 9.95 7.16
CA ASP A 39 14.33 10.33 7.28
C ASP A 39 14.94 9.91 8.62
N GLU A 40 14.18 10.05 9.71
CA GLU A 40 14.61 9.59 11.05
C GLU A 40 14.83 8.07 11.10
N LEU A 41 13.97 7.30 10.44
CA LEU A 41 14.03 5.84 10.38
C LEU A 41 15.06 5.33 9.37
N HIS A 42 15.46 6.16 8.42
CA HIS A 42 16.41 5.81 7.35
C HIS A 42 17.55 6.84 7.27
N PRO A 43 18.35 7.02 8.32
CA PRO A 43 19.42 8.02 8.34
C PRO A 43 20.48 7.76 7.26
N VAL A 44 20.57 6.54 6.78
CA VAL A 44 21.43 6.14 5.65
C VAL A 44 20.61 5.19 4.77
N LEU A 45 20.35 5.61 3.54
CA LEU A 45 19.74 4.73 2.55
C LEU A 45 20.80 3.81 1.91
N PRO A 46 20.44 2.57 1.55
CA PRO A 46 21.33 1.71 0.79
C PRO A 46 21.76 2.36 -0.52
N THR A 47 23.00 2.16 -0.92
CA THR A 47 23.52 2.66 -2.20
C THR A 47 23.25 1.70 -3.37
N LYS A 48 22.82 0.49 -3.07
CA LYS A 48 22.49 -0.57 -4.03
C LYS A 48 21.17 -1.21 -3.65
N GLY A 49 20.45 -1.66 -4.63
CA GLY A 49 19.15 -2.29 -4.48
C GLY A 49 18.11 -1.57 -5.33
N GLY A 50 16.93 -2.12 -5.40
CA GLY A 50 15.84 -1.61 -6.21
C GLY A 50 14.69 -1.10 -5.36
N PHE A 51 13.63 -1.87 -5.34
CA PHE A 51 12.46 -1.64 -4.49
C PHE A 51 12.71 -2.16 -3.07
N VAL A 52 12.42 -1.35 -2.08
CA VAL A 52 12.53 -1.70 -0.66
C VAL A 52 11.18 -1.50 0.02
N SER A 53 10.76 -2.51 0.76
CA SER A 53 9.60 -2.43 1.64
C SER A 53 10.03 -2.60 3.09
N GLY A 54 9.67 -1.63 3.92
CA GLY A 54 9.93 -1.67 5.36
C GLY A 54 9.24 -2.85 6.08
N SER A 55 8.19 -3.44 5.48
CA SER A 55 7.52 -4.62 6.03
C SER A 55 8.43 -5.84 6.12
N TYR A 56 9.47 -5.93 5.29
CA TYR A 56 10.44 -7.02 5.28
C TYR A 56 11.64 -6.80 6.23
N SER A 57 11.68 -5.67 6.94
CA SER A 57 12.73 -5.45 7.94
C SER A 57 12.69 -6.54 9.03
N ASN A 58 13.87 -7.00 9.46
CA ASN A 58 13.99 -7.85 10.64
C ASN A 58 13.95 -7.06 11.96
N ASP A 59 14.04 -5.74 11.89
CA ASP A 59 13.93 -4.85 13.04
C ASP A 59 12.45 -4.63 13.40
N PHE A 60 12.05 -5.23 14.53
CA PHE A 60 10.68 -5.15 15.02
C PHE A 60 10.32 -3.74 15.49
N GLU A 61 11.23 -3.05 16.16
CA GLU A 61 10.99 -1.69 16.67
C GLU A 61 10.82 -0.69 15.52
N TYR A 62 11.64 -0.82 14.47
CA TYR A 62 11.47 -0.08 13.23
C TYR A 62 10.06 -0.30 12.63
N LYS A 63 9.68 -1.57 12.44
CA LYS A 63 8.37 -1.90 11.85
C LYS A 63 7.23 -1.35 12.67
N LYS A 64 7.32 -1.52 13.99
CA LYS A 64 6.31 -1.03 14.91
C LYS A 64 6.18 0.48 14.84
N LYS A 65 7.30 1.21 14.94
CA LYS A 65 7.29 2.69 14.89
C LYS A 65 6.73 3.21 13.56
N ALA A 66 7.16 2.65 12.43
CA ALA A 66 6.66 3.01 11.11
C ALA A 66 5.15 2.76 10.99
N SER A 67 4.71 1.55 11.36
CA SER A 67 3.30 1.16 11.27
C SER A 67 2.40 2.01 12.17
N ASP A 68 2.76 2.20 13.43
CA ASP A 68 1.96 2.97 14.39
C ASP A 68 1.81 4.42 13.91
N THR A 69 2.91 5.06 13.51
CA THR A 69 2.89 6.46 13.06
C THR A 69 2.04 6.64 11.79
N ILE A 70 2.23 5.79 10.79
CA ILE A 70 1.44 5.89 9.55
C ILE A 70 -0.04 5.62 9.84
N THR A 71 -0.35 4.60 10.63
CA THR A 71 -1.73 4.25 10.97
C THR A 71 -2.42 5.35 11.76
N GLU A 72 -1.73 6.00 12.69
CA GLU A 72 -2.25 7.13 13.45
C GLU A 72 -2.61 8.30 12.53
N ILE A 73 -1.68 8.70 11.64
CA ILE A 73 -1.92 9.79 10.68
C ILE A 73 -3.09 9.45 9.75
N PHE A 74 -3.20 8.19 9.31
CA PHE A 74 -4.24 7.78 8.39
C PHE A 74 -5.60 7.50 9.04
N SER A 75 -5.66 7.35 10.37
CA SER A 75 -6.86 6.91 11.11
C SER A 75 -8.10 7.74 10.78
N LYS A 76 -7.95 9.07 10.78
CA LYS A 76 -9.04 10.01 10.45
C LYS A 76 -9.62 9.77 9.05
N GLN A 77 -8.76 9.42 8.09
CA GLN A 77 -9.18 9.14 6.71
C GLN A 77 -9.82 7.76 6.59
N TYR A 78 -9.30 6.78 7.32
CA TYR A 78 -9.94 5.47 7.40
C TYR A 78 -11.35 5.59 7.96
N GLU A 79 -11.54 6.33 9.05
CA GLU A 79 -12.87 6.60 9.62
C GLU A 79 -13.78 7.34 8.64
N ARG A 80 -13.26 8.27 7.85
CA ARG A 80 -14.04 9.01 6.84
C ARG A 80 -14.49 8.13 5.68
N LEU A 81 -13.63 7.23 5.23
CA LEU A 81 -13.83 6.47 3.99
C LEU A 81 -14.48 5.12 4.20
N PHE A 82 -14.07 4.39 5.24
CA PHE A 82 -14.39 2.98 5.38
C PHE A 82 -15.41 2.71 6.49
N GLN A 83 -16.11 1.59 6.34
CA GLN A 83 -16.98 1.03 7.36
C GLN A 83 -16.56 -0.41 7.67
N ASN A 84 -16.70 -0.81 8.94
CA ASN A 84 -16.39 -2.19 9.39
C ASN A 84 -14.99 -2.67 8.95
N TYR A 85 -13.97 -1.83 9.16
CA TYR A 85 -12.60 -2.12 8.76
C TYR A 85 -11.73 -2.49 9.96
N GLN A 86 -10.63 -3.17 9.66
CA GLN A 86 -9.52 -3.42 10.57
C GLN A 86 -8.21 -3.12 9.85
N THR A 87 -7.29 -2.43 10.51
CA THR A 87 -5.94 -2.19 10.00
C THR A 87 -5.02 -3.33 10.40
N PHE A 88 -4.18 -3.77 9.47
CA PHE A 88 -3.16 -4.81 9.72
C PHE A 88 -1.76 -4.23 9.87
N GLY A 89 -1.59 -2.95 9.61
CA GLY A 89 -0.33 -2.24 9.71
C GLY A 89 -0.03 -1.43 8.46
N ALA A 90 1.12 -0.75 8.50
CA ALA A 90 1.60 0.08 7.42
C ALA A 90 3.13 0.01 7.34
N ALA A 91 3.69 0.38 6.20
CA ALA A 91 5.13 0.41 5.99
C ALA A 91 5.51 1.50 4.99
N PHE A 92 6.71 2.03 5.13
CA PHE A 92 7.32 2.83 4.08
C PHE A 92 7.82 1.94 2.95
N LEU A 93 7.56 2.40 1.73
CA LEU A 93 8.05 1.80 0.50
C LEU A 93 8.91 2.83 -0.21
N TYR A 94 10.07 2.44 -0.70
CA TYR A 94 10.91 3.34 -1.48
C TYR A 94 11.65 2.62 -2.60
N LYS A 95 11.95 3.36 -3.65
CA LYS A 95 12.73 2.89 -4.79
C LYS A 95 14.03 3.68 -4.84
N LEU A 96 15.13 2.98 -4.96
CA LEU A 96 16.42 3.61 -5.20
C LEU A 96 16.58 3.91 -6.70
N PRO A 97 17.22 5.02 -7.08
CA PRO A 97 17.48 5.35 -8.47
C PRO A 97 18.50 4.36 -9.06
N SER A 98 18.01 3.24 -9.55
CA SER A 98 18.85 2.20 -10.17
C SER A 98 18.05 1.40 -11.19
N GLN A 99 18.75 0.78 -12.15
CA GLN A 99 18.15 -0.25 -13.00
C GLN A 99 17.70 -1.43 -12.11
N GLY A 100 16.49 -1.93 -12.34
CA GLY A 100 15.92 -3.04 -11.57
C GLY A 100 15.16 -2.62 -10.31
N SER A 101 14.85 -1.33 -10.14
CA SER A 101 13.94 -0.87 -9.07
C SER A 101 12.45 -0.99 -9.45
N GLU A 102 12.16 -1.51 -10.63
CA GLU A 102 10.80 -1.76 -11.06
C GLU A 102 10.20 -2.95 -10.31
N LEU A 103 8.98 -2.77 -9.82
CA LEU A 103 8.18 -3.87 -9.32
C LEU A 103 7.23 -4.29 -10.45
N GLY A 104 7.41 -5.49 -10.97
CA GLY A 104 6.60 -6.02 -12.06
C GLY A 104 5.12 -6.13 -11.69
N ALA A 105 4.27 -6.30 -12.70
CA ALA A 105 2.84 -6.50 -12.47
C ALA A 105 2.61 -7.73 -11.60
N HIS A 106 1.85 -7.57 -10.53
CA HIS A 106 1.56 -8.61 -9.54
C HIS A 106 0.19 -8.38 -8.91
N GLN A 107 -0.26 -9.34 -8.15
CA GLN A 107 -1.35 -9.19 -7.19
C GLN A 107 -0.75 -9.26 -5.79
N ASP A 108 -1.26 -8.43 -4.88
CA ASP A 108 -0.82 -8.48 -3.50
C ASP A 108 -1.19 -9.79 -2.79
N TRP A 109 -0.56 -10.03 -1.66
CA TRP A 109 -0.80 -11.21 -0.84
C TRP A 109 -2.26 -11.32 -0.42
N THR A 110 -2.75 -12.56 -0.38
CA THR A 110 -3.99 -12.88 0.30
C THR A 110 -3.73 -12.95 1.81
N ILE A 111 -4.25 -11.97 2.54
CA ILE A 111 -4.08 -11.85 4.01
C ILE A 111 -5.39 -12.07 4.77
N VAL A 112 -6.49 -12.26 4.06
CA VAL A 112 -7.83 -12.50 4.63
C VAL A 112 -8.53 -13.59 3.85
N ASP A 113 -9.60 -14.15 4.45
CA ASP A 113 -10.56 -14.99 3.74
C ASP A 113 -11.40 -14.13 2.79
N GLU A 114 -11.03 -14.08 1.52
CA GLU A 114 -11.64 -13.23 0.50
C GLU A 114 -13.06 -13.64 0.09
N GLU A 115 -13.56 -14.77 0.57
CA GLU A 115 -14.98 -15.11 0.47
C GLU A 115 -15.82 -14.27 1.42
N LYS A 116 -15.23 -13.78 2.51
CA LYS A 116 -15.90 -13.04 3.58
C LYS A 116 -15.46 -11.59 3.69
N PHE A 117 -14.23 -11.29 3.33
CA PHE A 117 -13.59 -9.98 3.54
C PHE A 117 -12.93 -9.47 2.27
N VAL A 118 -12.66 -8.18 2.25
CA VAL A 118 -11.83 -7.53 1.21
C VAL A 118 -10.52 -7.09 1.86
N ALA A 119 -9.39 -7.55 1.32
CA ALA A 119 -8.10 -6.94 1.61
C ALA A 119 -7.93 -5.69 0.73
N LEU A 120 -7.53 -4.59 1.34
CA LEU A 120 -7.33 -3.30 0.67
C LEU A 120 -6.00 -2.69 1.08
N ASN A 121 -5.22 -2.24 0.10
CA ASN A 121 -4.03 -1.43 0.33
C ASN A 121 -4.34 0.05 0.07
N CYS A 122 -3.96 0.91 1.02
CA CYS A 122 -3.95 2.36 0.86
C CYS A 122 -2.55 2.80 0.48
N TRP A 123 -2.33 3.11 -0.79
CA TRP A 123 -1.06 3.60 -1.28
C TRP A 123 -1.09 5.13 -1.35
N VAL A 124 -0.13 5.78 -0.70
CA VAL A 124 -0.04 7.24 -0.60
C VAL A 124 1.37 7.68 -0.98
N PRO A 125 1.54 8.44 -2.07
CA PRO A 125 2.83 9.00 -2.43
C PRO A 125 3.24 10.11 -1.46
N LEU A 126 4.49 10.11 -1.02
CA LEU A 126 5.08 11.16 -0.19
C LEU A 126 5.88 12.19 -1.00
N THR A 127 5.96 12.00 -2.31
CA THR A 127 6.57 12.91 -3.29
C THR A 127 5.71 12.96 -4.53
N ASP A 128 5.87 13.98 -5.36
CA ASP A 128 5.21 14.04 -6.66
C ASP A 128 5.65 12.86 -7.53
N MET A 129 4.68 12.08 -7.99
CA MET A 129 4.93 10.86 -8.74
C MET A 129 4.70 11.08 -10.24
N ASN A 130 5.60 10.50 -11.04
CA ASN A 130 5.51 10.51 -12.49
C ASN A 130 6.16 9.25 -13.09
N GLU A 131 6.11 9.10 -14.40
CA GLU A 131 6.65 7.94 -15.12
C GLU A 131 8.14 7.67 -14.87
N THR A 132 8.91 8.67 -14.46
CA THR A 132 10.36 8.53 -14.28
C THR A 132 10.78 8.22 -12.86
N ASN A 133 9.89 8.40 -11.87
CA ASN A 133 10.21 8.19 -10.46
C ASN A 133 9.40 7.06 -9.79
N GLY A 134 8.77 6.21 -10.60
CA GLY A 134 8.15 4.99 -10.12
C GLY A 134 6.68 5.11 -9.72
N ALA A 135 5.91 5.86 -10.51
CA ALA A 135 4.46 5.91 -10.37
C ALA A 135 3.82 4.52 -10.28
N LEU A 136 2.77 4.42 -9.48
CA LEU A 136 1.97 3.20 -9.39
C LEU A 136 1.07 3.08 -10.62
N HIS A 137 1.10 1.92 -11.25
CA HIS A 137 0.18 1.55 -12.33
C HIS A 137 -0.80 0.50 -11.84
N VAL A 138 -2.06 0.66 -12.17
CA VAL A 138 -3.12 -0.28 -11.81
C VAL A 138 -3.84 -0.72 -13.09
N LEU A 139 -4.12 -2.00 -13.21
CA LEU A 139 -4.92 -2.55 -14.30
C LEU A 139 -6.40 -2.56 -13.88
N PRO A 140 -7.25 -1.66 -14.42
CA PRO A 140 -8.65 -1.60 -14.06
C PRO A 140 -9.36 -2.93 -14.37
N GLY A 141 -10.21 -3.39 -13.43
CA GLY A 141 -10.97 -4.61 -13.61
C GLY A 141 -10.20 -5.91 -13.35
N SER A 142 -8.90 -5.82 -13.03
CA SER A 142 -8.07 -7.01 -12.77
C SER A 142 -8.54 -7.84 -11.59
N GLN A 143 -9.29 -7.27 -10.65
CA GLN A 143 -9.90 -8.00 -9.53
C GLN A 143 -10.86 -9.11 -9.97
N TYR A 144 -11.39 -9.03 -11.20
CA TYR A 144 -12.25 -10.08 -11.75
C TYR A 144 -11.47 -11.25 -12.37
N SER A 145 -10.18 -11.05 -12.65
CA SER A 145 -9.28 -12.07 -13.20
C SER A 145 -8.62 -12.91 -12.10
N LYS A 146 -9.12 -12.80 -10.87
CA LYS A 146 -8.53 -13.48 -9.72
C LYS A 146 -8.54 -14.98 -9.89
N HIS A 147 -7.37 -15.57 -9.76
CA HIS A 147 -7.22 -16.98 -9.51
C HIS A 147 -7.26 -17.23 -8.01
N ALA A 148 -8.06 -18.21 -7.67
CA ALA A 148 -8.30 -18.83 -6.36
C ALA A 148 -7.31 -18.52 -5.24
N THR A 149 -7.87 -18.29 -4.14
CA THR A 149 -7.58 -18.54 -2.73
C THR A 149 -6.20 -18.22 -2.14
N LEU A 150 -5.08 -18.35 -2.81
CA LEU A 150 -3.75 -17.97 -2.30
C LEU A 150 -3.00 -17.21 -3.36
N ARG A 151 -2.78 -15.93 -3.12
CA ARG A 151 -1.97 -15.08 -3.99
C ARG A 151 -0.67 -14.71 -3.30
N ALA A 152 0.43 -14.85 -4.04
CA ALA A 152 1.71 -14.29 -3.66
C ALA A 152 2.08 -13.22 -4.68
N PRO A 153 2.79 -12.15 -4.27
CA PRO A 153 3.06 -11.01 -5.14
C PRO A 153 3.85 -11.39 -6.37
N THR A 154 4.84 -12.23 -6.24
CA THR A 154 5.63 -12.75 -7.38
C THR A 154 6.28 -14.05 -6.99
N VAL A 155 6.14 -15.04 -7.84
CA VAL A 155 6.77 -16.35 -7.68
C VAL A 155 8.29 -16.29 -7.52
N PRO A 156 9.04 -15.40 -8.20
CA PRO A 156 10.49 -15.34 -8.08
C PRO A 156 11.04 -15.01 -6.69
N PHE A 157 10.27 -14.38 -5.82
CA PHE A 157 10.75 -14.03 -4.47
C PHE A 157 10.84 -15.22 -3.51
N PHE A 158 10.28 -16.37 -3.87
CA PHE A 158 10.23 -17.56 -3.01
C PHE A 158 11.15 -18.69 -3.46
N PHE A 159 11.77 -18.55 -4.62
CA PHE A 159 12.54 -19.63 -5.24
C PHE A 159 13.97 -19.24 -5.68
N SER A 160 14.45 -18.09 -5.20
CA SER A 160 15.85 -17.66 -5.44
C SER A 160 16.70 -17.80 -4.20
#